data_2002d5329a9698edfb05ebcfb47e6dcb
#
_entry.id   2002d5329a9698edfb05ebcfb47e6dcb
#
_cell.length_a   1.000
_cell.length_b   1.000
_cell.length_c   1.000
_cell.angle_alpha   90.00
_cell.angle_beta   90.00
_cell.angle_gamma   90.00
#
_symmetry.space_group_name_H-M   'P 1'
#
loop_
_entity.id
_entity.type
_entity.pdbx_description
1 polymer ?
#
loop_
_entity_poly.entity_id
_entity_poly.type
_entity_poly.pdbx_seq_one_letter_code
_entity_poly.pdbx_strand_id
1 'polypeptide(L)'
;ISARAHFITDYAAMLGVMYEPYWLKCDAYSAFNQRGQTAIDPACITKHGEGGVFLWGDSHAQAMSLGLRTLLPKETAFYQVASAGCKPSLTSSPSLDKTSMRTACNYSNNTALDSIRTVQPDVVLIVQKDDHDKTDWSKISARLKSYGVKHVVLVGPLPEWNPSLPSVIANRHWGTTDSHITDPALDQDVMVTDHLTQKTIDHKAVDFISLIDKLCVANSCLVRLPGDNSLLQLDSSHLTEKGSVYIVKTFVLPELEKLN
;
A
#
# COMPACT_ATOMS: atom_id res chain seq x y z
N ILE A 1 23.58 10.39 23.15
CA ILE A 1 22.30 10.45 22.43
C ILE A 1 21.23 9.90 23.35
N SER A 2 20.07 10.60 23.50
CA SER A 2 18.99 10.15 24.37
C SER A 2 18.28 8.89 23.81
N ALA A 3 17.63 8.13 24.70
CA ALA A 3 16.83 6.97 24.28
C ALA A 3 15.75 7.36 23.26
N ARG A 4 15.14 8.54 23.39
CA ARG A 4 14.15 9.06 22.43
C ARG A 4 14.75 9.31 21.06
N ALA A 5 15.95 9.88 21.00
CA ALA A 5 16.62 10.13 19.74
C ALA A 5 17.04 8.82 19.06
N HIS A 6 17.50 7.82 19.82
CA HIS A 6 17.77 6.48 19.30
C HIS A 6 16.51 5.84 18.71
N PHE A 7 15.39 5.92 19.43
CA PHE A 7 14.11 5.39 18.97
C PHE A 7 13.71 5.96 17.59
N ILE A 8 13.79 7.30 17.44
CA ILE A 8 13.47 7.95 16.16
C ILE A 8 14.42 7.47 15.06
N THR A 9 15.73 7.41 15.37
CA THR A 9 16.77 6.99 14.43
C THR A 9 16.59 5.54 13.99
N ASP A 10 16.21 4.65 14.91
CA ASP A 10 16.02 3.23 14.62
C ASP A 10 14.86 3.02 13.64
N TYR A 11 13.74 3.73 13.83
CA TYR A 11 12.64 3.67 12.86
C TYR A 11 13.02 4.29 11.51
N ALA A 12 13.72 5.41 11.50
CA ALA A 12 14.19 6.02 10.25
C ALA A 12 15.12 5.08 9.48
N ALA A 13 15.98 4.33 10.17
CA ALA A 13 16.90 3.38 9.56
C ALA A 13 16.17 2.20 8.87
N MET A 14 14.96 1.85 9.30
CA MET A 14 14.17 0.76 8.69
C MET A 14 13.91 1.02 7.21
N LEU A 15 13.72 2.28 6.81
CA LEU A 15 13.45 2.63 5.41
C LEU A 15 14.61 2.23 4.48
N GLY A 16 15.83 2.25 4.97
CA GLY A 16 17.03 1.88 4.20
C GLY A 16 17.18 0.38 3.92
N VAL A 17 16.39 -0.49 4.57
CA VAL A 17 16.48 -1.95 4.44
C VAL A 17 15.17 -2.57 3.92
N MET A 18 14.36 -1.80 3.22
CA MET A 18 13.04 -2.22 2.72
C MET A 18 13.06 -2.88 1.33
N TYR A 19 14.24 -3.13 0.75
CA TYR A 19 14.34 -3.72 -0.60
C TYR A 19 13.56 -5.04 -0.68
N GLU A 20 13.84 -5.99 0.21
CA GLU A 20 13.15 -7.29 0.22
C GLU A 20 11.73 -7.20 0.80
N PRO A 21 11.49 -6.57 1.97
CA PRO A 21 10.13 -6.48 2.51
C PRO A 21 9.13 -5.80 1.58
N TYR A 22 9.54 -4.75 0.89
CA TYR A 22 8.69 -4.01 -0.05
C TYR A 22 8.72 -4.57 -1.47
N TRP A 23 9.54 -5.57 -1.71
CA TRP A 23 9.75 -6.16 -3.04
C TRP A 23 10.11 -5.09 -4.09
N LEU A 24 11.13 -4.28 -3.77
CA LEU A 24 11.53 -3.16 -4.63
C LEU A 24 12.08 -3.61 -6.00
N LYS A 25 12.36 -4.90 -6.18
CA LYS A 25 12.61 -5.47 -7.51
C LYS A 25 11.43 -5.27 -8.47
N CYS A 26 10.24 -5.01 -7.95
CA CYS A 26 9.01 -4.75 -8.70
C CYS A 26 8.70 -3.24 -8.84
N ASP A 27 9.60 -2.38 -8.40
CA ASP A 27 9.50 -0.93 -8.48
C ASP A 27 10.26 -0.41 -9.70
N ALA A 28 9.53 0.17 -10.66
CA ALA A 28 10.14 0.70 -11.89
C ALA A 28 11.07 1.88 -11.62
N TYR A 29 10.74 2.74 -10.66
CA TYR A 29 11.61 3.86 -10.30
C TYR A 29 12.95 3.36 -9.74
N SER A 30 12.92 2.40 -8.84
CA SER A 30 14.11 1.75 -8.31
C SER A 30 14.93 1.05 -9.41
N ALA A 31 14.25 0.32 -10.30
CA ALA A 31 14.91 -0.36 -11.41
C ALA A 31 15.65 0.62 -12.32
N PHE A 32 15.01 1.68 -12.74
CA PHE A 32 15.56 2.62 -13.72
C PHE A 32 16.60 3.56 -13.11
N ASN A 33 16.32 4.12 -11.95
CA ASN A 33 17.08 5.23 -11.38
C ASN A 33 18.08 4.82 -10.30
N GLN A 34 17.92 3.67 -9.69
CA GLN A 34 18.79 3.19 -8.62
C GLN A 34 19.61 1.98 -9.02
N ARG A 35 19.12 1.14 -9.93
CA ARG A 35 19.78 -0.11 -10.32
C ARG A 35 20.22 -0.14 -11.79
N GLY A 36 19.97 0.94 -12.56
CA GLY A 36 20.40 1.04 -13.96
C GLY A 36 19.75 -0.01 -14.89
N GLN A 37 18.57 -0.51 -14.54
CA GLN A 37 17.81 -1.49 -15.31
C GLN A 37 16.80 -0.82 -16.23
N THR A 38 16.29 -1.56 -17.21
CA THR A 38 15.28 -1.08 -18.17
C THR A 38 13.91 -1.72 -17.95
N ALA A 39 13.80 -2.63 -17.01
CA ALA A 39 12.57 -3.34 -16.66
C ALA A 39 12.58 -3.75 -15.19
N ILE A 40 11.41 -4.02 -14.63
CA ILE A 40 11.30 -4.66 -13.33
C ILE A 40 11.66 -6.15 -13.45
N ASP A 41 11.90 -6.81 -12.31
CA ASP A 41 12.22 -8.24 -12.28
C ASP A 41 11.06 -9.06 -12.89
N PRO A 42 11.33 -9.94 -13.85
CA PRO A 42 10.30 -10.80 -14.45
C PRO A 42 9.51 -11.64 -13.43
N ALA A 43 10.11 -11.99 -12.29
CA ALA A 43 9.44 -12.73 -11.23
C ALA A 43 8.20 -12.02 -10.69
N CYS A 44 8.13 -10.69 -10.82
CA CYS A 44 6.98 -9.90 -10.38
C CYS A 44 5.71 -10.16 -11.19
N ILE A 45 5.85 -10.58 -12.44
CA ILE A 45 4.77 -10.60 -13.44
C ILE A 45 4.69 -11.87 -14.28
N THR A 46 5.58 -12.82 -14.08
CA THR A 46 5.56 -14.09 -14.83
C THR A 46 4.49 -15.02 -14.27
N LYS A 47 3.57 -15.45 -15.13
CA LYS A 47 2.48 -16.34 -14.73
C LYS A 47 3.02 -17.62 -14.08
N HIS A 48 2.51 -17.92 -12.90
CA HIS A 48 2.77 -19.14 -12.15
C HIS A 48 1.50 -19.56 -11.41
N GLY A 49 0.84 -20.58 -11.94
CA GLY A 49 -0.46 -21.03 -11.44
C GLY A 49 -1.64 -20.28 -12.06
N GLU A 50 -2.84 -20.69 -11.69
CA GLU A 50 -4.09 -20.08 -12.15
C GLU A 50 -4.65 -19.10 -11.13
N GLY A 51 -5.27 -18.03 -11.60
CA GLY A 51 -5.86 -17.01 -10.73
C GLY A 51 -4.84 -16.28 -9.89
N GLY A 52 -5.14 -16.13 -8.60
CA GLY A 52 -4.25 -15.49 -7.64
C GLY A 52 -4.55 -14.03 -7.38
N VAL A 53 -3.58 -13.35 -6.77
CA VAL A 53 -3.68 -11.95 -6.33
C VAL A 53 -2.61 -11.12 -7.02
N PHE A 54 -3.01 -10.01 -7.60
CA PHE A 54 -2.13 -9.02 -8.22
C PHE A 54 -2.17 -7.72 -7.39
N LEU A 55 -1.05 -7.38 -6.78
CA LEU A 55 -0.88 -6.13 -6.02
C LEU A 55 -0.42 -5.03 -6.96
N TRP A 56 -1.20 -3.96 -7.05
CA TRP A 56 -0.94 -2.81 -7.91
C TRP A 56 -1.05 -1.51 -7.14
N GLY A 57 -0.03 -0.68 -7.20
CA GLY A 57 -0.05 0.58 -6.49
C GLY A 57 1.26 1.34 -6.45
N ASP A 58 1.37 2.19 -5.43
CA ASP A 58 2.54 3.01 -5.11
C ASP A 58 3.36 2.42 -3.94
N SER A 59 4.12 3.24 -3.24
CA SER A 59 4.91 2.78 -2.08
C SER A 59 4.06 2.21 -0.94
N HIS A 60 2.81 2.60 -0.84
CA HIS A 60 1.88 2.03 0.15
C HIS A 60 1.47 0.59 -0.21
N ALA A 61 1.37 0.28 -1.50
CA ALA A 61 1.23 -1.11 -1.95
C ALA A 61 2.49 -1.93 -1.62
N GLN A 62 3.67 -1.38 -1.89
CA GLN A 62 4.94 -2.01 -1.53
C GLN A 62 4.99 -2.36 -0.05
N ALA A 63 4.51 -1.48 0.81
CA ALA A 63 4.49 -1.70 2.26
C ALA A 63 3.58 -2.86 2.69
N MET A 64 2.60 -3.27 1.90
CA MET A 64 1.75 -4.43 2.16
C MET A 64 2.31 -5.75 1.60
N SER A 65 3.34 -5.68 0.78
CA SER A 65 3.90 -6.85 0.07
C SER A 65 4.31 -7.97 1.01
N LEU A 66 5.05 -7.65 2.07
CA LEU A 66 5.54 -8.66 3.02
C LEU A 66 4.39 -9.43 3.67
N GLY A 67 3.37 -8.73 4.15
CA GLY A 67 2.19 -9.36 4.76
C GLY A 67 1.48 -10.30 3.77
N LEU A 68 1.27 -9.87 2.54
CA LEU A 68 0.63 -10.68 1.51
C LEU A 68 1.46 -11.92 1.16
N ARG A 69 2.75 -11.75 0.88
CA ARG A 69 3.64 -12.86 0.53
C ARG A 69 3.83 -13.86 1.67
N THR A 70 3.75 -13.40 2.92
CA THR A 70 3.88 -14.25 4.11
C THR A 70 2.62 -15.04 4.40
N LEU A 71 1.44 -14.45 4.20
CA LEU A 71 0.17 -14.96 4.73
C LEU A 71 -0.75 -15.57 3.67
N LEU A 72 -0.61 -15.22 2.40
CA LEU A 72 -1.36 -15.90 1.34
C LEU A 72 -1.01 -17.39 1.32
N PRO A 73 -1.98 -18.28 1.05
CA PRO A 73 -1.68 -19.69 0.88
C PRO A 73 -0.57 -19.90 -0.17
N LYS A 74 0.30 -20.88 0.05
CA LYS A 74 1.47 -21.14 -0.83
C LYS A 74 1.07 -21.43 -2.27
N GLU A 75 -0.10 -22.03 -2.47
CA GLU A 75 -0.65 -22.35 -3.79
C GLU A 75 -1.28 -21.15 -4.50
N THR A 76 -1.49 -20.03 -3.79
CA THR A 76 -2.02 -18.81 -4.38
C THR A 76 -0.93 -18.08 -5.15
N ALA A 77 -1.11 -17.91 -6.45
CA ALA A 77 -0.20 -17.09 -7.25
C ALA A 77 -0.24 -15.63 -6.78
N PHE A 78 0.92 -15.00 -6.66
CA PHE A 78 1.05 -13.62 -6.25
C PHE A 78 1.92 -12.85 -7.24
N TYR A 79 1.44 -11.68 -7.64
CA TYR A 79 2.12 -10.77 -8.56
C TYR A 79 2.14 -9.37 -7.97
N GLN A 80 3.14 -8.60 -8.35
CA GLN A 80 3.26 -7.22 -7.86
C GLN A 80 3.86 -6.30 -8.91
N VAL A 81 3.15 -5.21 -9.17
CA VAL A 81 3.70 -4.03 -9.84
C VAL A 81 3.35 -2.83 -8.97
N ALA A 82 4.34 -2.29 -8.30
CA ALA A 82 4.16 -1.17 -7.39
C ALA A 82 5.41 -0.30 -7.42
N SER A 83 5.25 0.96 -7.79
CA SER A 83 6.36 1.89 -7.96
C SER A 83 6.16 3.15 -7.13
N ALA A 84 7.25 3.63 -6.52
CA ALA A 84 7.25 4.79 -5.64
C ALA A 84 6.57 6.00 -6.31
N GLY A 85 5.65 6.61 -5.59
CA GLY A 85 4.93 7.81 -6.04
C GLY A 85 4.01 7.61 -7.25
N CYS A 86 3.74 6.36 -7.63
CA CYS A 86 2.98 6.04 -8.85
C CYS A 86 1.61 5.46 -8.52
N LYS A 87 0.57 6.28 -8.62
CA LYS A 87 -0.80 5.81 -8.44
C LYS A 87 -1.26 4.97 -9.65
N PRO A 88 -2.03 3.90 -9.43
CA PRO A 88 -2.69 3.17 -10.51
C PRO A 88 -3.48 4.09 -11.45
N SER A 89 -3.25 3.95 -12.74
CA SER A 89 -3.91 4.75 -13.77
C SER A 89 -4.04 3.94 -15.06
N LEU A 90 -5.15 4.16 -15.78
CA LEU A 90 -5.37 3.58 -17.10
C LEU A 90 -4.68 4.36 -18.21
N THR A 91 -4.21 5.58 -17.93
CA THR A 91 -3.64 6.48 -18.92
C THR A 91 -2.22 6.85 -18.54
N SER A 92 -1.34 6.88 -19.53
CA SER A 92 -0.02 7.48 -19.38
C SER A 92 -0.18 9.01 -19.33
N SER A 93 0.51 9.66 -18.41
CA SER A 93 0.59 11.12 -18.43
C SER A 93 1.36 11.55 -19.66
N PRO A 94 0.85 12.50 -20.45
CA PRO A 94 1.63 13.07 -21.54
C PRO A 94 2.89 13.71 -20.95
N SER A 95 4.04 13.28 -21.41
CA SER A 95 5.32 13.71 -20.84
C SER A 95 5.75 15.05 -21.44
N LEU A 96 5.16 16.14 -20.99
CA LEU A 96 5.76 17.47 -21.16
C LEU A 96 6.93 17.66 -20.18
N ASP A 97 6.97 16.84 -19.16
CA ASP A 97 7.99 16.83 -18.11
C ASP A 97 8.61 15.44 -18.07
N LYS A 98 9.82 15.33 -18.60
CA LYS A 98 10.60 14.09 -18.67
C LYS A 98 11.28 13.79 -17.33
N THR A 99 10.55 13.90 -16.21
CA THR A 99 11.12 13.44 -14.96
C THR A 99 11.25 11.93 -14.99
N SER A 100 12.35 11.41 -14.45
CA SER A 100 12.60 9.97 -14.31
C SER A 100 11.46 9.25 -13.58
N MET A 101 10.80 9.94 -12.64
CA MET A 101 9.66 9.42 -11.89
C MET A 101 8.42 9.21 -12.76
N ARG A 102 8.12 10.13 -13.66
CA ARG A 102 6.98 10.01 -14.57
C ARG A 102 7.19 8.91 -15.61
N THR A 103 8.39 8.79 -16.16
CA THR A 103 8.75 7.71 -17.08
C THR A 103 8.58 6.36 -16.41
N ALA A 104 9.08 6.21 -15.18
CA ALA A 104 8.92 4.99 -14.40
C ALA A 104 7.45 4.69 -14.07
N CYS A 105 6.66 5.71 -13.75
CA CYS A 105 5.25 5.55 -13.45
C CYS A 105 4.44 5.11 -14.67
N ASN A 106 4.68 5.70 -15.84
CA ASN A 106 4.02 5.29 -17.08
C ASN A 106 4.37 3.83 -17.43
N TYR A 107 5.64 3.46 -17.31
CA TYR A 107 6.07 2.08 -17.49
C TYR A 107 5.36 1.15 -16.49
N SER A 108 5.33 1.52 -15.22
CA SER A 108 4.73 0.73 -14.15
C SER A 108 3.25 0.44 -14.44
N ASN A 109 2.47 1.45 -14.77
CA ASN A 109 1.04 1.28 -15.05
C ASN A 109 0.79 0.50 -16.34
N ASN A 110 1.55 0.75 -17.40
CA ASN A 110 1.44 -0.02 -18.64
C ASN A 110 1.80 -1.51 -18.40
N THR A 111 2.87 -1.75 -17.66
CA THR A 111 3.30 -3.11 -17.30
C THR A 111 2.27 -3.81 -16.41
N ALA A 112 1.67 -3.11 -15.45
CA ALA A 112 0.61 -3.67 -14.62
C ALA A 112 -0.59 -4.10 -15.48
N LEU A 113 -1.09 -3.22 -16.35
CA LEU A 113 -2.25 -3.53 -17.18
C LEU A 113 -1.98 -4.70 -18.15
N ASP A 114 -0.83 -4.71 -18.80
CA ASP A 114 -0.45 -5.81 -19.70
C ASP A 114 -0.29 -7.13 -18.94
N SER A 115 0.31 -7.09 -17.77
CA SER A 115 0.53 -8.28 -16.94
C SER A 115 -0.78 -8.83 -16.38
N ILE A 116 -1.68 -7.98 -15.91
CA ILE A 116 -3.01 -8.38 -15.42
C ILE A 116 -3.78 -9.10 -16.54
N ARG A 117 -3.75 -8.55 -17.74
CA ARG A 117 -4.39 -9.16 -18.91
C ARG A 117 -3.81 -10.54 -19.21
N THR A 118 -2.50 -10.72 -19.05
CA THR A 118 -1.80 -11.98 -19.34
C THR A 118 -2.00 -13.02 -18.26
N VAL A 119 -1.80 -12.65 -16.97
CA VAL A 119 -1.84 -13.63 -15.87
C VAL A 119 -3.27 -13.90 -15.39
N GLN A 120 -4.21 -12.99 -15.64
CA GLN A 120 -5.62 -13.12 -15.27
C GLN A 120 -5.82 -13.50 -13.79
N PRO A 121 -5.39 -12.64 -12.85
CA PRO A 121 -5.59 -12.91 -11.43
C PRO A 121 -7.07 -12.93 -11.07
N ASP A 122 -7.43 -13.64 -10.02
CA ASP A 122 -8.80 -13.58 -9.48
C ASP A 122 -9.08 -12.20 -8.87
N VAL A 123 -8.09 -11.64 -8.20
CA VAL A 123 -8.17 -10.37 -7.47
C VAL A 123 -7.06 -9.43 -7.90
N VAL A 124 -7.42 -8.20 -8.23
CA VAL A 124 -6.47 -7.08 -8.26
C VAL A 124 -6.68 -6.26 -7.00
N LEU A 125 -5.65 -6.22 -6.16
CA LEU A 125 -5.62 -5.45 -4.92
C LEU A 125 -4.90 -4.14 -5.20
N ILE A 126 -5.64 -3.04 -5.12
CA ILE A 126 -5.12 -1.70 -5.39
C ILE A 126 -4.87 -1.00 -4.07
N VAL A 127 -3.65 -0.50 -3.90
CA VAL A 127 -3.23 0.23 -2.71
C VAL A 127 -2.46 1.48 -3.12
N GLN A 128 -2.88 2.63 -2.63
CA GLN A 128 -2.21 3.90 -2.88
C GLN A 128 -2.27 4.80 -1.65
N LYS A 129 -1.44 5.82 -1.62
CA LYS A 129 -1.31 6.71 -0.47
C LYS A 129 -2.52 7.62 -0.30
N ASP A 130 -2.96 8.28 -1.37
CA ASP A 130 -3.97 9.35 -1.32
C ASP A 130 -4.83 9.39 -2.59
N ASP A 131 -5.67 10.43 -2.72
CA ASP A 131 -6.53 10.68 -3.89
C ASP A 131 -7.56 9.57 -4.19
N HIS A 132 -7.93 8.77 -3.19
CA HIS A 132 -8.94 7.71 -3.35
C HIS A 132 -10.30 8.29 -3.78
N ASP A 133 -10.66 9.47 -3.31
CA ASP A 133 -11.91 10.17 -3.65
C ASP A 133 -11.88 10.89 -5.01
N LYS A 134 -10.72 10.95 -5.65
CA LYS A 134 -10.50 11.67 -6.92
C LYS A 134 -10.28 10.75 -8.12
N THR A 135 -10.37 9.46 -7.92
CA THR A 135 -10.11 8.45 -8.95
C THR A 135 -11.41 7.81 -9.42
N ASP A 136 -11.57 7.61 -10.72
CA ASP A 136 -12.70 6.87 -11.28
C ASP A 136 -12.47 5.37 -11.17
N TRP A 137 -12.81 4.82 -10.02
CA TRP A 137 -12.62 3.40 -9.72
C TRP A 137 -13.53 2.50 -10.55
N SER A 138 -14.73 2.95 -10.90
CA SER A 138 -15.64 2.19 -11.76
C SER A 138 -15.04 1.95 -13.14
N LYS A 139 -14.34 2.95 -13.70
CA LYS A 139 -13.68 2.84 -14.99
C LYS A 139 -12.49 1.87 -14.91
N ILE A 140 -11.67 1.97 -13.87
CA ILE A 140 -10.56 1.04 -13.63
C ILE A 140 -11.09 -0.38 -13.47
N SER A 141 -12.11 -0.59 -12.63
CA SER A 141 -12.73 -1.89 -12.42
C SER A 141 -13.27 -2.49 -13.71
N ALA A 142 -13.98 -1.72 -14.51
CA ALA A 142 -14.51 -2.19 -15.80
C ALA A 142 -13.39 -2.68 -16.73
N ARG A 143 -12.28 -1.95 -16.81
CA ARG A 143 -11.13 -2.34 -17.61
C ARG A 143 -10.53 -3.66 -17.11
N LEU A 144 -10.29 -3.79 -15.81
CA LEU A 144 -9.71 -4.99 -15.23
C LEU A 144 -10.61 -6.21 -15.38
N LYS A 145 -11.91 -6.03 -15.16
CA LYS A 145 -12.89 -7.10 -15.36
C LYS A 145 -12.99 -7.53 -16.82
N SER A 146 -12.79 -6.61 -17.78
CA SER A 146 -12.71 -6.97 -19.20
C SER A 146 -11.50 -7.86 -19.54
N TYR A 147 -10.48 -7.88 -18.69
CA TYR A 147 -9.34 -8.79 -18.79
C TYR A 147 -9.56 -10.15 -18.12
N GLY A 148 -10.68 -10.34 -17.44
CA GLY A 148 -11.02 -11.58 -16.74
C GLY A 148 -10.81 -11.53 -15.23
N VAL A 149 -10.45 -10.38 -14.67
CA VAL A 149 -10.36 -10.20 -13.21
C VAL A 149 -11.75 -10.34 -12.60
N LYS A 150 -11.87 -11.16 -11.55
CA LYS A 150 -13.16 -11.41 -10.87
C LYS A 150 -13.49 -10.31 -9.86
N HIS A 151 -12.49 -9.86 -9.10
CA HIS A 151 -12.69 -8.89 -8.04
C HIS A 151 -11.62 -7.79 -8.09
N VAL A 152 -12.07 -6.55 -7.98
CA VAL A 152 -11.20 -5.39 -7.81
C VAL A 152 -11.39 -4.87 -6.38
N VAL A 153 -10.33 -4.88 -5.61
CA VAL A 153 -10.35 -4.48 -4.19
C VAL A 153 -9.50 -3.25 -4.02
N LEU A 154 -10.08 -2.18 -3.49
CA LEU A 154 -9.37 -0.96 -3.14
C LEU A 154 -9.15 -0.91 -1.64
N VAL A 155 -7.90 -0.80 -1.23
CA VAL A 155 -7.54 -0.52 0.16
C VAL A 155 -7.50 0.99 0.37
N GLY A 156 -8.22 1.47 1.35
CA GLY A 156 -8.26 2.88 1.72
C GLY A 156 -6.95 3.37 2.33
N PRO A 157 -6.82 4.68 2.55
CA PRO A 157 -5.60 5.24 3.10
C PRO A 157 -5.34 4.77 4.54
N LEU A 158 -4.06 4.75 4.90
CA LEU A 158 -3.62 4.62 6.28
C LEU A 158 -3.72 5.97 7.00
N PRO A 159 -3.82 6.00 8.33
CA PRO A 159 -3.58 7.24 9.09
C PRO A 159 -2.23 7.84 8.71
N GLU A 160 -2.18 9.15 8.59
CA GLU A 160 -0.94 9.88 8.34
C GLU A 160 -0.64 10.85 9.48
N TRP A 161 0.64 11.03 9.75
CA TRP A 161 1.14 11.78 10.88
C TRP A 161 2.14 12.86 10.43
N ASN A 162 2.00 14.07 10.93
CA ASN A 162 2.94 15.15 10.72
C ASN A 162 3.20 15.90 12.04
N PRO A 163 4.39 15.78 12.65
CA PRO A 163 5.57 15.03 12.19
C PRO A 163 5.36 13.51 12.15
N SER A 164 6.39 12.75 11.76
CA SER A 164 6.31 11.29 11.64
C SER A 164 5.83 10.61 12.93
N LEU A 165 5.21 9.44 12.80
CA LEU A 165 4.72 8.71 13.96
C LEU A 165 5.80 8.45 15.01
N PRO A 166 7.01 7.97 14.67
CA PRO A 166 8.07 7.82 15.67
C PRO A 166 8.40 9.11 16.42
N SER A 167 8.38 10.24 15.73
CA SER A 167 8.61 11.55 16.36
C SER A 167 7.46 11.94 17.31
N VAL A 168 6.22 11.69 16.91
CA VAL A 168 5.04 11.93 17.77
C VAL A 168 5.13 11.10 19.04
N ILE A 169 5.44 9.82 18.91
CA ILE A 169 5.59 8.91 20.06
C ILE A 169 6.72 9.37 20.98
N ALA A 170 7.90 9.62 20.42
CA ALA A 170 9.08 10.00 21.22
C ALA A 170 8.89 11.32 21.95
N ASN A 171 8.21 12.29 21.35
CA ASN A 171 8.11 13.64 21.90
C ASN A 171 6.87 13.85 22.79
N ARG A 172 5.76 13.16 22.53
CA ARG A 172 4.50 13.41 23.22
C ARG A 172 3.88 12.20 23.91
N HIS A 173 4.28 10.99 23.56
CA HIS A 173 3.71 9.74 24.11
C HIS A 173 4.80 8.80 24.64
N TRP A 174 5.96 9.33 24.99
CA TRP A 174 7.06 8.53 25.53
C TRP A 174 6.71 7.94 26.89
N GLY A 175 7.04 6.68 27.07
CA GLY A 175 6.80 5.97 28.34
C GLY A 175 5.37 5.43 28.50
N THR A 176 4.49 5.61 27.52
CA THR A 176 3.18 4.95 27.49
C THR A 176 3.24 3.69 26.65
N THR A 177 2.31 2.76 26.90
CA THR A 177 2.15 1.53 26.12
C THR A 177 0.79 1.48 25.41
N ASP A 178 0.11 2.63 25.34
CA ASP A 178 -1.20 2.72 24.70
C ASP A 178 -1.11 2.29 23.25
N SER A 179 -2.00 1.40 22.84
CA SER A 179 -2.07 0.95 21.44
C SER A 179 -2.62 2.02 20.53
N HIS A 180 -3.53 2.86 21.04
CA HIS A 180 -4.19 3.95 20.30
C HIS A 180 -3.82 5.28 20.90
N ILE A 181 -3.66 6.29 20.05
CA ILE A 181 -3.45 7.68 20.51
C ILE A 181 -4.40 8.63 19.78
N THR A 182 -4.73 9.72 20.46
CA THR A 182 -5.33 10.91 19.88
C THR A 182 -4.28 12.01 19.93
N ASP A 183 -3.89 12.53 18.79
CA ASP A 183 -2.84 13.54 18.70
C ASP A 183 -3.11 14.50 17.53
N PRO A 184 -2.85 15.82 17.72
CA PRO A 184 -3.02 16.81 16.65
C PRO A 184 -2.18 16.57 15.39
N ALA A 185 -1.17 15.72 15.47
CA ALA A 185 -0.34 15.32 14.31
C ALA A 185 -1.11 14.45 13.29
N LEU A 186 -2.25 13.87 13.67
CA LEU A 186 -3.07 13.09 12.73
C LEU A 186 -3.61 14.01 11.63
N ASP A 187 -3.31 13.65 10.38
CA ASP A 187 -3.79 14.40 9.21
C ASP A 187 -5.29 14.18 9.02
N GLN A 188 -6.07 15.25 9.18
CA GLN A 188 -7.54 15.19 9.03
C GLN A 188 -7.95 15.03 7.55
N ASP A 189 -7.14 15.45 6.59
CA ASP A 189 -7.46 15.30 5.16
C ASP A 189 -7.55 13.83 4.77
N VAL A 190 -6.73 12.98 5.37
CA VAL A 190 -6.79 11.53 5.16
C VAL A 190 -8.12 10.95 5.67
N MET A 191 -8.58 11.41 6.84
CA MET A 191 -9.86 10.99 7.40
C MET A 191 -11.03 11.38 6.49
N VAL A 192 -10.98 12.60 5.93
CA VAL A 192 -11.98 13.09 4.97
C VAL A 192 -11.93 12.28 3.68
N THR A 193 -10.74 12.02 3.13
CA THR A 193 -10.55 11.23 1.91
C THR A 193 -11.20 9.86 2.03
N ASP A 194 -10.94 9.14 3.13
CA ASP A 194 -11.53 7.83 3.37
C ASP A 194 -13.07 7.89 3.42
N HIS A 195 -13.59 8.84 4.17
CA HIS A 195 -15.04 9.02 4.32
C HIS A 195 -15.73 9.35 3.00
N LEU A 196 -15.17 10.26 2.21
CA LEU A 196 -15.71 10.60 0.88
C LEU A 196 -15.64 9.41 -0.07
N THR A 197 -14.56 8.64 -0.03
CA THR A 197 -14.41 7.45 -0.87
C THR A 197 -15.50 6.42 -0.54
N GLN A 198 -15.75 6.15 0.73
CA GLN A 198 -16.82 5.24 1.14
C GLN A 198 -18.18 5.66 0.62
N LYS A 199 -18.46 6.97 0.60
CA LYS A 199 -19.76 7.51 0.15
C LYS A 199 -19.92 7.49 -1.35
N THR A 200 -18.85 7.69 -2.11
CA THR A 200 -18.92 7.96 -3.56
C THR A 200 -18.58 6.76 -4.43
N ILE A 201 -17.85 5.79 -3.89
CA ILE A 201 -17.45 4.60 -4.66
C ILE A 201 -18.65 3.72 -4.97
N ASP A 202 -18.68 3.15 -6.17
CA ASP A 202 -19.66 2.12 -6.50
C ASP A 202 -19.24 0.77 -5.90
N HIS A 203 -19.87 0.38 -4.80
CA HIS A 203 -19.57 -0.85 -4.09
C HIS A 203 -19.91 -2.13 -4.88
N LYS A 204 -20.62 -2.02 -6.00
CA LYS A 204 -20.84 -3.15 -6.92
C LYS A 204 -19.66 -3.33 -7.87
N ALA A 205 -18.95 -2.24 -8.18
CA ALA A 205 -17.80 -2.28 -9.07
C ALA A 205 -16.49 -2.61 -8.35
N VAL A 206 -16.35 -2.13 -7.10
CA VAL A 206 -15.12 -2.23 -6.31
C VAL A 206 -15.45 -2.57 -4.88
N ASP A 207 -14.76 -3.55 -4.32
CA ASP A 207 -14.78 -3.83 -2.88
C ASP A 207 -13.83 -2.88 -2.18
N PHE A 208 -14.34 -2.08 -1.25
CA PHE A 208 -13.55 -1.08 -0.53
C PHE A 208 -13.25 -1.53 0.91
N ILE A 209 -11.97 -1.52 1.28
CA ILE A 209 -11.51 -1.81 2.64
C ILE A 209 -11.10 -0.48 3.28
N SER A 210 -11.90 0.02 4.23
CA SER A 210 -11.54 1.22 4.99
C SER A 210 -10.59 0.86 6.12
N LEU A 211 -9.30 1.17 5.95
CA LEU A 211 -8.33 1.01 7.04
C LEU A 211 -8.55 2.06 8.13
N ILE A 212 -9.03 3.24 7.79
CA ILE A 212 -9.37 4.26 8.79
C ILE A 212 -10.43 3.75 9.76
N ASP A 213 -11.52 3.18 9.27
CA ASP A 213 -12.57 2.63 10.12
C ASP A 213 -12.08 1.47 11.00
N LYS A 214 -11.13 0.69 10.48
CA LYS A 214 -10.58 -0.47 11.19
C LYS A 214 -9.52 -0.08 12.23
N LEU A 215 -8.77 0.98 11.99
CA LEU A 215 -7.66 1.42 12.83
C LEU A 215 -8.03 2.54 13.80
N CYS A 216 -9.08 3.30 13.52
CA CYS A 216 -9.42 4.50 14.28
C CYS A 216 -10.85 4.43 14.82
N VAL A 217 -11.04 4.89 16.05
CA VAL A 217 -12.34 5.26 16.61
C VAL A 217 -12.31 6.79 16.78
N ALA A 218 -13.08 7.51 15.96
CA ALA A 218 -12.95 8.95 15.80
C ALA A 218 -11.48 9.30 15.45
N ASN A 219 -10.83 10.15 16.24
CA ASN A 219 -9.43 10.55 16.02
C ASN A 219 -8.41 9.71 16.83
N SER A 220 -8.88 8.67 17.51
CA SER A 220 -7.99 7.74 18.23
C SER A 220 -7.61 6.58 17.32
N CYS A 221 -6.35 6.55 16.89
CA CYS A 221 -5.88 5.59 15.90
C CYS A 221 -4.82 4.65 16.47
N LEU A 222 -4.81 3.42 15.98
CA LEU A 222 -3.81 2.41 16.34
C LEU A 222 -2.42 2.87 15.91
N VAL A 223 -1.48 2.85 16.84
CA VAL A 223 -0.08 3.22 16.60
C VAL A 223 0.90 2.13 17.04
N ARG A 224 0.54 1.33 18.05
CA ARG A 224 1.34 0.19 18.53
C ARG A 224 0.60 -1.11 18.28
N LEU A 225 1.33 -2.11 17.82
CA LEU A 225 0.76 -3.42 17.49
C LEU A 225 0.32 -4.14 18.78
N PRO A 226 -0.87 -4.76 18.80
CA PRO A 226 -1.33 -5.52 19.96
C PRO A 226 -0.36 -6.65 20.31
N GLY A 227 -0.02 -6.76 21.59
CA GLY A 227 0.92 -7.76 22.10
C GLY A 227 2.38 -7.52 21.72
N ASP A 228 2.68 -6.41 21.07
CA ASP A 228 4.02 -6.01 20.64
C ASP A 228 4.08 -4.49 20.72
N ASN A 229 5.13 -3.93 21.31
CA ASN A 229 5.28 -2.48 21.42
C ASN A 229 5.81 -1.81 20.14
N SER A 230 5.99 -2.57 19.07
CA SER A 230 6.41 -2.05 17.79
C SER A 230 5.36 -1.12 17.20
N LEU A 231 5.81 -0.06 16.52
CA LEU A 231 4.91 0.85 15.83
C LEU A 231 4.35 0.22 14.56
N LEU A 232 3.12 0.61 14.24
CA LEU A 232 2.47 0.26 12.99
C LEU A 232 3.21 0.84 11.79
N GLN A 233 3.70 2.07 11.91
CA GLN A 233 4.29 2.84 10.82
C GLN A 233 5.69 3.34 11.20
N LEU A 234 6.60 3.31 10.22
CA LEU A 234 8.00 3.67 10.42
C LEU A 234 8.30 5.15 10.18
N ASP A 235 7.40 5.85 9.51
CA ASP A 235 7.49 7.28 9.22
C ASP A 235 6.12 7.95 9.32
N SER A 236 5.81 8.90 8.46
CA SER A 236 4.50 9.57 8.46
C SER A 236 3.34 8.66 8.02
N SER A 237 3.61 7.61 7.25
CA SER A 237 2.54 6.81 6.64
C SER A 237 2.89 5.36 6.33
N HIS A 238 4.16 5.04 6.04
CA HIS A 238 4.56 3.71 5.58
C HIS A 238 4.54 2.69 6.71
N LEU A 239 4.01 1.50 6.42
CA LEU A 239 3.99 0.38 7.35
C LEU A 239 5.40 -0.14 7.65
N THR A 240 5.63 -0.49 8.92
CA THR A 240 6.75 -1.36 9.30
C THR A 240 6.53 -2.78 8.76
N GLU A 241 7.57 -3.63 8.79
CA GLU A 241 7.41 -5.04 8.43
C GLU A 241 6.33 -5.72 9.28
N LYS A 242 6.37 -5.53 10.59
CA LYS A 242 5.35 -6.06 11.51
C LYS A 242 3.98 -5.44 11.27
N GLY A 243 3.93 -4.16 10.94
CA GLY A 243 2.71 -3.45 10.54
C GLY A 243 2.09 -4.04 9.28
N SER A 244 2.90 -4.37 8.28
CA SER A 244 2.45 -5.05 7.07
C SER A 244 1.76 -6.38 7.38
N VAL A 245 2.41 -7.23 8.15
CA VAL A 245 1.86 -8.54 8.53
C VAL A 245 0.57 -8.37 9.35
N TYR A 246 0.55 -7.42 10.29
CA TYR A 246 -0.63 -7.15 11.13
C TYR A 246 -1.83 -6.68 10.31
N ILE A 247 -1.65 -5.69 9.43
CA ILE A 247 -2.72 -5.14 8.59
C ILE A 247 -3.28 -6.22 7.66
N VAL A 248 -2.41 -6.98 7.01
CA VAL A 248 -2.84 -8.01 6.07
C VAL A 248 -3.58 -9.13 6.80
N LYS A 249 -3.03 -9.63 7.90
CA LYS A 249 -3.64 -10.70 8.69
C LYS A 249 -4.99 -10.32 9.25
N THR A 250 -5.11 -9.09 9.78
CA THR A 250 -6.26 -8.67 10.55
C THR A 250 -7.37 -8.10 9.68
N PHE A 251 -7.03 -7.36 8.61
CA PHE A 251 -8.00 -6.54 7.89
C PHE A 251 -8.11 -6.84 6.39
N VAL A 252 -7.03 -7.24 5.74
CA VAL A 252 -7.05 -7.45 4.28
C VAL A 252 -7.41 -8.89 3.94
N LEU A 253 -6.69 -9.86 4.49
CA LEU A 253 -6.89 -11.27 4.19
C LEU A 253 -8.31 -11.76 4.51
N PRO A 254 -8.93 -11.39 5.65
CA PRO A 254 -10.31 -11.77 5.92
C PRO A 254 -11.31 -11.24 4.87
N GLU A 255 -11.08 -10.04 4.33
CA GLU A 255 -11.92 -9.48 3.27
C GLU A 255 -11.73 -10.23 1.94
N LEU A 256 -10.49 -10.61 1.61
CA LEU A 256 -10.21 -11.41 0.41
C LEU A 256 -10.85 -12.80 0.51
N GLU A 257 -10.86 -13.41 1.67
CA GLU A 257 -11.48 -14.71 1.91
C GLU A 257 -13.00 -14.70 1.70
N LYS A 258 -13.67 -13.58 1.96
CA LYS A 258 -15.11 -13.40 1.73
C LYS A 258 -15.48 -13.39 0.24
N LEU A 259 -14.52 -13.18 -0.65
CA LEU A 259 -14.75 -13.11 -2.10
C LEU A 259 -14.83 -14.49 -2.77
N ASN A 260 -14.50 -15.54 -2.07
CA ASN A 260 -14.53 -16.92 -2.58
C ASN A 260 -15.90 -17.55 -2.45
#